data_4cf713ba6560065e9c6b4d4173ecb13c
#
_entry.id   4cf713ba6560065e9c6b4d4173ecb13c
#
_cell.length_a   1.000
_cell.length_b   1.000
_cell.length_c   1.000
_cell.angle_alpha   90.00
_cell.angle_beta   90.00
_cell.angle_gamma   90.00
#
_symmetry.space_group_name_H-M   'P 1'
#
loop_
_entity.id
_entity.type
_entity.pdbx_description
1 polymer ?
#
loop_
_entity_poly.entity_id
_entity_poly.type
_entity_poly.pdbx_seq_one_letter_code
_entity_poly.pdbx_strand_id
1 'polypeptide(L)'
;MLKRTGISRPGRPPREPANSYEWPCPGDLLHMDTSRYARFERPGHAVTGDRSQRSRNWMQPETRVGYDYAHAIVDDYSRLAYVELHGDERATTVTAFVERALAFFERHGIGARRLMTDNAFAYVNNRSLRELLAARDIRHLRTEPYRPRTNGKVERFHQTMAKEWAYGLAYRSHRHRNQALPHWLEHYNTARPHSSLGGRAPISRVHNVCG
;
A
#
# COMPACT_ATOMS: atom_id res chain seq x y z
N MET A 1 23.56 -46.80 -16.13
CA MET A 1 24.24 -45.50 -15.86
C MET A 1 23.87 -44.56 -16.99
N LEU A 2 22.79 -43.76 -16.81
CA LEU A 2 22.30 -42.78 -17.80
C LEU A 2 23.03 -41.46 -17.58
N LYS A 3 23.86 -41.06 -18.53
CA LYS A 3 24.49 -39.73 -18.55
C LYS A 3 23.40 -38.65 -18.63
N ARG A 4 23.32 -37.79 -17.64
CA ARG A 4 22.52 -36.55 -17.67
C ARG A 4 23.05 -35.68 -18.81
N THR A 5 22.33 -35.60 -19.91
CA THR A 5 22.52 -34.58 -20.93
C THR A 5 22.12 -33.24 -20.29
N GLY A 6 23.10 -32.36 -20.14
CA GLY A 6 22.88 -31.00 -19.58
C GLY A 6 22.06 -30.14 -20.53
N ILE A 7 20.74 -30.21 -20.41
CA ILE A 7 19.86 -29.18 -20.96
C ILE A 7 19.90 -28.03 -19.97
N SER A 8 20.82 -27.10 -20.17
CA SER A 8 20.79 -25.83 -19.49
C SER A 8 19.46 -25.16 -19.79
N ARG A 9 18.74 -24.75 -18.75
CA ARG A 9 17.53 -23.95 -18.91
C ARG A 9 17.86 -22.74 -19.78
N PRO A 10 17.04 -22.45 -20.83
CA PRO A 10 17.26 -21.25 -21.64
C PRO A 10 17.36 -20.03 -20.70
N GLY A 11 18.36 -19.21 -20.93
CA GLY A 11 18.57 -17.99 -20.16
C GLY A 11 17.27 -17.18 -20.12
N ARG A 12 16.92 -16.63 -18.95
CA ARG A 12 15.78 -15.71 -18.86
C ARG A 12 15.97 -14.61 -19.91
N PRO A 13 14.97 -14.33 -20.76
CA PRO A 13 15.05 -13.21 -21.68
C PRO A 13 15.38 -11.93 -20.90
N PRO A 14 16.13 -10.99 -21.50
CA PRO A 14 16.42 -9.72 -20.86
C PRO A 14 15.10 -9.11 -20.38
N ARG A 15 15.07 -8.68 -19.11
CA ARG A 15 13.90 -7.95 -18.62
C ARG A 15 13.79 -6.67 -19.44
N GLU A 16 12.66 -6.51 -20.14
CA GLU A 16 12.33 -5.21 -20.71
C GLU A 16 12.48 -4.14 -19.61
N PRO A 17 13.11 -3.00 -19.92
CA PRO A 17 13.21 -1.90 -18.98
C PRO A 17 11.81 -1.61 -18.47
N ALA A 18 11.66 -1.50 -17.14
CA ALA A 18 10.39 -1.17 -16.54
C ALA A 18 9.94 0.16 -17.15
N ASN A 19 8.80 0.15 -17.83
CA ASN A 19 8.19 1.36 -18.35
C ASN A 19 7.83 2.23 -17.13
N SER A 20 8.77 3.09 -16.72
CA SER A 20 8.58 4.01 -15.60
C SER A 20 7.79 5.20 -16.11
N TYR A 21 6.48 5.00 -16.34
CA TYR A 21 5.63 6.13 -16.57
C TYR A 21 5.36 6.84 -15.23
N GLU A 22 5.47 8.14 -15.23
CA GLU A 22 5.12 9.03 -14.13
C GLU A 22 4.23 10.14 -14.67
N TRP A 23 3.14 10.40 -14.00
CA TRP A 23 2.28 11.52 -14.33
C TRP A 23 3.00 12.84 -13.99
N PRO A 24 2.79 13.91 -14.79
CA PRO A 24 3.64 15.11 -14.71
C PRO A 24 3.44 15.93 -13.44
N CYS A 25 2.26 15.86 -12.81
CA CYS A 25 1.91 16.72 -11.68
C CYS A 25 1.35 15.97 -10.48
N PRO A 26 1.55 16.49 -9.24
CA PRO A 26 0.88 15.97 -8.07
C PRO A 26 -0.65 15.99 -8.24
N GLY A 27 -1.32 14.91 -7.85
CA GLY A 27 -2.77 14.77 -7.96
C GLY A 27 -3.30 14.34 -9.33
N ASP A 28 -2.48 14.32 -10.38
CA ASP A 28 -2.90 13.82 -11.68
C ASP A 28 -3.39 12.38 -11.61
N LEU A 29 -2.73 11.56 -10.76
CA LEU A 29 -3.13 10.20 -10.48
C LEU A 29 -2.81 9.81 -9.04
N LEU A 30 -3.81 9.39 -8.30
CA LEU A 30 -3.69 8.73 -7.01
C LEU A 30 -3.86 7.22 -7.19
N HIS A 31 -2.98 6.42 -6.62
CA HIS A 31 -3.06 4.96 -6.59
C HIS A 31 -3.61 4.49 -5.27
N MET A 32 -4.65 3.67 -5.26
CA MET A 32 -5.23 3.09 -4.06
C MET A 32 -5.14 1.57 -4.06
N ASP A 33 -4.83 1.00 -2.91
CA ASP A 33 -4.85 -0.43 -2.66
C ASP A 33 -5.03 -0.73 -1.17
N THR A 34 -5.41 -1.97 -0.84
CA THR A 34 -5.57 -2.44 0.54
C THR A 34 -4.68 -3.65 0.79
N SER A 35 -3.91 -3.61 1.86
CA SER A 35 -3.08 -4.73 2.32
C SER A 35 -3.51 -5.22 3.69
N ARG A 36 -3.41 -6.53 3.94
CA ARG A 36 -3.84 -7.16 5.19
C ARG A 36 -2.65 -7.52 6.06
N TYR A 37 -2.73 -7.16 7.34
CA TYR A 37 -1.73 -7.47 8.35
C TYR A 37 -2.34 -8.30 9.47
N ALA A 38 -1.81 -9.49 9.71
CA ALA A 38 -2.29 -10.35 10.78
C ALA A 38 -2.22 -9.63 12.14
N ARG A 39 -3.27 -9.76 12.93
CA ARG A 39 -3.29 -9.35 14.33
C ARG A 39 -2.57 -10.41 15.17
N PHE A 40 -1.95 -10.00 16.26
CA PHE A 40 -1.29 -10.87 17.21
C PHE A 40 -1.27 -10.22 18.60
N GLU A 41 -1.47 -11.02 19.64
CA GLU A 41 -1.44 -10.54 21.02
C GLU A 41 -0.03 -10.67 21.64
N ARG A 42 0.80 -11.55 21.08
CA ARG A 42 2.18 -11.79 21.52
C ARG A 42 3.10 -11.96 20.31
N PRO A 43 4.38 -11.54 20.42
CA PRO A 43 5.37 -11.80 19.37
C PRO A 43 5.50 -13.29 19.11
N GLY A 44 5.62 -13.67 17.83
CA GLY A 44 5.87 -15.05 17.45
C GLY A 44 7.31 -15.50 17.76
N HIS A 45 7.57 -16.81 17.69
CA HIS A 45 8.88 -17.41 17.96
C HIS A 45 10.02 -16.87 17.08
N ALA A 46 9.71 -16.37 15.90
CA ALA A 46 10.69 -15.72 15.02
C ALA A 46 11.28 -14.45 15.66
N VAL A 47 10.53 -13.79 16.54
CA VAL A 47 10.96 -12.59 17.27
C VAL A 47 11.55 -12.93 18.62
N THR A 48 10.93 -13.89 19.35
CA THR A 48 11.31 -14.24 20.72
C THR A 48 12.43 -15.27 20.79
N GLY A 49 12.69 -16.02 19.71
CA GLY A 49 13.56 -17.21 19.72
C GLY A 49 12.98 -18.41 20.44
N ASP A 50 11.88 -18.25 21.17
CA ASP A 50 11.26 -19.28 21.99
C ASP A 50 10.18 -20.04 21.21
N ARG A 51 10.50 -21.28 20.82
CA ARG A 51 9.59 -22.19 20.12
C ARG A 51 8.56 -22.86 21.03
N SER A 52 8.72 -22.83 22.37
CA SER A 52 7.75 -23.40 23.30
C SER A 52 6.43 -22.64 23.31
N GLN A 53 6.48 -21.35 22.95
CA GLN A 53 5.32 -20.45 22.81
C GLN A 53 4.66 -20.54 21.44
N ARG A 54 4.61 -21.71 20.83
CA ARG A 54 3.90 -21.91 19.58
C ARG A 54 2.46 -21.41 19.73
N SER A 55 2.13 -20.34 19.02
CA SER A 55 0.75 -19.91 18.88
C SER A 55 -0.06 -21.01 18.20
N ARG A 56 -0.93 -21.69 18.97
CA ARG A 56 -1.88 -22.67 18.44
C ARG A 56 -3.11 -22.00 17.81
N ASN A 57 -3.03 -20.71 17.54
CA ASN A 57 -4.15 -19.88 17.06
C ASN A 57 -4.79 -20.39 15.78
N TRP A 58 -4.10 -21.18 14.96
CA TRP A 58 -4.66 -21.79 13.77
C TRP A 58 -5.55 -23.02 14.07
N MET A 59 -5.37 -23.67 15.24
CA MET A 59 -6.14 -24.85 15.66
C MET A 59 -7.40 -24.50 16.45
N GLN A 60 -7.46 -23.28 17.00
CA GLN A 60 -8.56 -22.83 17.86
C GLN A 60 -9.23 -21.60 17.20
N PRO A 61 -10.36 -21.78 16.50
CA PRO A 61 -11.06 -20.68 15.82
C PRO A 61 -11.40 -19.49 16.73
N GLU A 62 -11.69 -19.74 17.98
CA GLU A 62 -12.02 -18.76 19.01
C GLU A 62 -10.84 -17.85 19.39
N THR A 63 -9.60 -18.28 19.11
CA THR A 63 -8.39 -17.49 19.39
C THR A 63 -7.89 -16.70 18.18
N ARG A 64 -8.60 -16.76 17.05
CA ARG A 64 -8.21 -16.01 15.85
C ARG A 64 -8.45 -14.52 16.06
N VAL A 65 -7.36 -13.77 16.11
CA VAL A 65 -7.41 -12.30 16.26
C VAL A 65 -7.71 -11.54 14.96
N GLY A 66 -7.76 -12.21 13.80
CA GLY A 66 -8.12 -11.62 12.51
C GLY A 66 -7.01 -10.76 11.89
N TYR A 67 -7.41 -9.76 11.10
CA TYR A 67 -6.51 -8.89 10.35
C TYR A 67 -6.84 -7.41 10.58
N ASP A 68 -5.81 -6.57 10.49
CA ASP A 68 -5.94 -5.14 10.23
C ASP A 68 -5.82 -4.93 8.72
N TYR A 69 -6.72 -4.15 8.15
CA TYR A 69 -6.74 -3.78 6.74
C TYR A 69 -6.15 -2.38 6.59
N ALA A 70 -4.98 -2.30 5.98
CA ALA A 70 -4.31 -1.02 5.70
C ALA A 70 -4.77 -0.53 4.32
N HIS A 71 -5.69 0.44 4.34
CA HIS A 71 -6.06 1.18 3.14
C HIS A 71 -5.02 2.24 2.89
N ALA A 72 -4.46 2.29 1.69
CA ALA A 72 -3.42 3.24 1.33
C ALA A 72 -3.75 3.96 0.02
N ILE A 73 -3.46 5.26 -0.03
CA ILE A 73 -3.43 6.05 -1.26
C ILE A 73 -2.05 6.69 -1.39
N VAL A 74 -1.48 6.59 -2.59
CA VAL A 74 -0.16 7.16 -2.92
C VAL A 74 -0.29 8.01 -4.17
N ASP A 75 0.20 9.24 -4.11
CA ASP A 75 0.28 10.11 -5.29
C ASP A 75 1.37 9.61 -6.27
N ASP A 76 1.01 9.55 -7.55
CA ASP A 76 1.88 9.03 -8.61
C ASP A 76 3.15 9.85 -8.78
N TYR A 77 3.08 11.16 -8.68
CA TYR A 77 4.20 12.05 -8.90
C TYR A 77 5.07 12.24 -7.66
N SER A 78 4.48 12.66 -6.54
CA SER A 78 5.24 12.99 -5.34
C SER A 78 5.60 11.78 -4.48
N ARG A 79 4.90 10.66 -4.62
CA ARG A 79 4.94 9.49 -3.71
C ARG A 79 4.41 9.78 -2.31
N LEU A 80 3.81 10.96 -2.08
CA LEU A 80 3.14 11.28 -0.82
C LEU A 80 2.06 10.22 -0.57
N ALA A 81 1.99 9.72 0.65
CA ALA A 81 1.12 8.60 1.01
C ALA A 81 0.20 8.95 2.18
N TYR A 82 -1.01 8.42 2.14
CA TYR A 82 -1.96 8.42 3.24
C TYR A 82 -2.42 7.00 3.54
N VAL A 83 -2.45 6.62 4.80
CA VAL A 83 -2.80 5.27 5.25
C VAL A 83 -3.68 5.31 6.48
N GLU A 84 -4.68 4.43 6.52
CA GLU A 84 -5.44 4.11 7.72
C GLU A 84 -5.55 2.60 7.92
N LEU A 85 -5.66 2.19 9.18
CA LEU A 85 -5.95 0.80 9.55
C LEU A 85 -7.42 0.66 9.92
N HIS A 86 -8.08 -0.30 9.29
CA HIS A 86 -9.49 -0.62 9.54
C HIS A 86 -9.67 -2.10 9.90
N GLY A 87 -10.82 -2.45 10.46
CA GLY A 87 -11.20 -3.83 10.75
C GLY A 87 -11.70 -4.61 9.55
N ASP A 88 -11.98 -3.92 8.44
CA ASP A 88 -12.55 -4.49 7.23
C ASP A 88 -12.21 -3.68 5.96
N GLU A 89 -12.66 -4.20 4.82
CA GLU A 89 -12.55 -3.56 3.49
C GLU A 89 -13.93 -3.34 2.85
N ARG A 90 -14.95 -3.07 3.67
CA ARG A 90 -16.33 -2.85 3.18
C ARG A 90 -16.44 -1.55 2.39
N ALA A 91 -17.44 -1.48 1.52
CA ALA A 91 -17.69 -0.32 0.66
C ALA A 91 -17.81 0.99 1.45
N THR A 92 -18.51 0.96 2.61
CA THR A 92 -18.64 2.13 3.49
C THR A 92 -17.32 2.58 4.10
N THR A 93 -16.51 1.62 4.55
CA THR A 93 -15.17 1.87 5.11
C THR A 93 -14.25 2.47 4.05
N VAL A 94 -14.26 1.88 2.85
CA VAL A 94 -13.49 2.38 1.69
C VAL A 94 -13.88 3.81 1.34
N THR A 95 -15.17 4.11 1.23
CA THR A 95 -15.64 5.46 0.86
C THR A 95 -15.23 6.50 1.89
N ALA A 96 -15.44 6.22 3.18
CA ALA A 96 -15.05 7.12 4.26
C ALA A 96 -13.52 7.32 4.33
N PHE A 97 -12.73 6.28 4.06
CA PHE A 97 -11.28 6.37 3.96
C PHE A 97 -10.87 7.29 2.79
N VAL A 98 -11.44 7.08 1.59
CA VAL A 98 -11.12 7.92 0.41
C VAL A 98 -11.45 9.37 0.67
N GLU A 99 -12.58 9.67 1.30
CA GLU A 99 -12.96 11.05 1.65
C GLU A 99 -11.90 11.73 2.54
N ARG A 100 -11.44 11.05 3.60
CA ARG A 100 -10.39 11.59 4.49
C ARG A 100 -9.03 11.70 3.79
N ALA A 101 -8.71 10.73 2.93
CA ALA A 101 -7.49 10.76 2.13
C ALA A 101 -7.49 11.96 1.16
N LEU A 102 -8.58 12.22 0.46
CA LEU A 102 -8.70 13.39 -0.42
C LEU A 102 -8.51 14.69 0.36
N ALA A 103 -9.13 14.82 1.54
CA ALA A 103 -8.92 15.97 2.40
C ALA A 103 -7.46 16.10 2.90
N PHE A 104 -6.75 14.98 3.11
CA PHE A 104 -5.32 15.00 3.40
C PHE A 104 -4.52 15.56 2.23
N PHE A 105 -4.74 15.09 1.00
CA PHE A 105 -4.04 15.57 -0.18
C PHE A 105 -4.34 17.05 -0.46
N GLU A 106 -5.59 17.48 -0.32
CA GLU A 106 -6.00 18.89 -0.47
C GLU A 106 -5.25 19.81 0.51
N ARG A 107 -5.07 19.40 1.78
CA ARG A 107 -4.26 20.16 2.76
C ARG A 107 -2.79 20.31 2.39
N HIS A 108 -2.29 19.42 1.52
CA HIS A 108 -0.94 19.50 0.95
C HIS A 108 -0.92 20.19 -0.42
N GLY A 109 -2.02 20.84 -0.84
CA GLY A 109 -2.11 21.52 -2.12
C GLY A 109 -2.24 20.57 -3.33
N ILE A 110 -2.59 19.31 -3.10
CA ILE A 110 -2.75 18.29 -4.14
C ILE A 110 -4.23 18.08 -4.43
N GLY A 111 -4.72 18.65 -5.54
CA GLY A 111 -6.05 18.39 -6.07
C GLY A 111 -6.09 17.09 -6.89
N ALA A 112 -6.83 16.09 -6.43
CA ALA A 112 -6.92 14.81 -7.12
C ALA A 112 -7.75 14.92 -8.41
N ARG A 113 -7.20 14.47 -9.55
CA ARG A 113 -7.90 14.39 -10.85
C ARG A 113 -8.35 12.96 -11.16
N ARG A 114 -7.59 11.97 -10.74
CA ARG A 114 -7.87 10.55 -11.01
C ARG A 114 -7.54 9.71 -9.79
N LEU A 115 -8.38 8.71 -9.54
CA LEU A 115 -8.11 7.65 -8.57
C LEU A 115 -8.03 6.31 -9.29
N MET A 116 -6.94 5.60 -9.17
CA MET A 116 -6.75 4.25 -9.71
C MET A 116 -6.88 3.22 -8.60
N THR A 117 -7.70 2.19 -8.84
CA THR A 117 -7.85 1.02 -7.97
C THR A 117 -7.66 -0.26 -8.78
N ASP A 118 -7.48 -1.37 -8.11
CA ASP A 118 -7.67 -2.68 -8.72
C ASP A 118 -9.16 -2.98 -8.99
N ASN A 119 -9.45 -4.21 -9.42
CA ASN A 119 -10.81 -4.65 -9.72
C ASN A 119 -11.52 -5.32 -8.53
N ALA A 120 -11.07 -5.08 -7.29
CA ALA A 120 -11.74 -5.64 -6.12
C ALA A 120 -13.19 -5.15 -6.02
N PHE A 121 -14.07 -6.05 -5.56
CA PHE A 121 -15.50 -5.81 -5.45
C PHE A 121 -15.82 -4.54 -4.63
N ALA A 122 -15.06 -4.29 -3.56
CA ALA A 122 -15.22 -3.11 -2.70
C ALA A 122 -15.01 -1.76 -3.42
N TYR A 123 -14.36 -1.76 -4.57
CA TYR A 123 -14.16 -0.57 -5.40
C TYR A 123 -15.13 -0.54 -6.58
N VAL A 124 -15.26 -1.67 -7.29
CA VAL A 124 -16.03 -1.74 -8.55
C VAL A 124 -17.52 -1.57 -8.32
N ASN A 125 -18.06 -2.23 -7.29
CA ASN A 125 -19.49 -2.22 -6.97
C ASN A 125 -19.86 -1.25 -5.84
N ASN A 126 -18.98 -0.29 -5.56
CA ASN A 126 -19.17 0.71 -4.52
C ASN A 126 -19.87 1.95 -5.10
N ARG A 127 -21.20 2.02 -4.89
CA ARG A 127 -22.02 3.15 -5.34
C ARG A 127 -21.60 4.46 -4.66
N SER A 128 -21.43 4.43 -3.33
CA SER A 128 -21.06 5.64 -2.57
C SER A 128 -19.67 6.17 -2.95
N LEU A 129 -18.72 5.30 -3.29
CA LEU A 129 -17.43 5.74 -3.82
C LEU A 129 -17.59 6.44 -5.19
N ARG A 130 -18.42 5.90 -6.08
CA ARG A 130 -18.67 6.54 -7.37
C ARG A 130 -19.33 7.91 -7.22
N GLU A 131 -20.31 8.03 -6.33
CA GLU A 131 -20.99 9.30 -6.02
C GLU A 131 -20.00 10.31 -5.43
N LEU A 132 -19.14 9.91 -4.49
CA LEU A 132 -18.09 10.76 -3.91
C LEU A 132 -17.12 11.29 -4.97
N LEU A 133 -16.61 10.41 -5.84
CA LEU A 133 -15.65 10.78 -6.88
C LEU A 133 -16.30 11.69 -7.94
N ALA A 134 -17.55 11.39 -8.34
CA ALA A 134 -18.29 12.23 -9.29
C ALA A 134 -18.57 13.63 -8.72
N ALA A 135 -18.95 13.74 -7.44
CA ALA A 135 -19.18 15.03 -6.80
C ALA A 135 -17.92 15.92 -6.69
N ARG A 136 -16.72 15.32 -6.81
CA ARG A 136 -15.43 16.02 -6.77
C ARG A 136 -14.74 16.10 -8.13
N ASP A 137 -15.41 15.73 -9.21
CA ASP A 137 -14.87 15.65 -10.58
C ASP A 137 -13.60 14.78 -10.70
N ILE A 138 -13.54 13.69 -9.91
CA ILE A 138 -12.43 12.75 -9.91
C ILE A 138 -12.76 11.54 -10.79
N ARG A 139 -11.95 11.30 -11.81
CA ARG A 139 -12.14 10.14 -12.70
C ARG A 139 -11.64 8.85 -12.01
N HIS A 140 -12.51 7.85 -11.86
CA HIS A 140 -12.14 6.53 -11.39
C HIS A 140 -11.52 5.70 -12.53
N LEU A 141 -10.27 5.27 -12.34
CA LEU A 141 -9.56 4.36 -13.24
C LEU A 141 -9.45 2.98 -12.58
N ARG A 142 -9.45 1.93 -13.40
CA ARG A 142 -9.24 0.55 -12.94
C ARG A 142 -8.03 -0.04 -13.64
N THR A 143 -7.31 -0.92 -12.95
CA THR A 143 -6.23 -1.68 -13.58
C THR A 143 -6.80 -2.60 -14.67
N GLU A 144 -6.14 -2.66 -15.82
CA GLU A 144 -6.51 -3.62 -16.86
C GLU A 144 -6.16 -5.03 -16.42
N PRO A 145 -7.03 -6.03 -16.69
CA PRO A 145 -6.71 -7.43 -16.47
C PRO A 145 -5.38 -7.79 -17.16
N TYR A 146 -4.55 -8.58 -16.50
CA TYR A 146 -3.24 -9.01 -16.99
C TYR A 146 -2.18 -7.92 -17.20
N ARG A 147 -2.42 -6.68 -16.74
CA ARG A 147 -1.42 -5.60 -16.72
C ARG A 147 -1.14 -5.13 -15.28
N PRO A 148 -0.49 -5.97 -14.46
CA PRO A 148 -0.25 -5.66 -13.03
C PRO A 148 0.64 -4.44 -12.81
N ARG A 149 1.34 -3.95 -13.84
CA ARG A 149 2.25 -2.81 -13.75
C ARG A 149 1.55 -1.46 -13.52
N THR A 150 0.23 -1.37 -13.68
CA THR A 150 -0.50 -0.09 -13.58
C THR A 150 -0.65 0.40 -12.14
N ASN A 151 -0.70 -0.50 -11.13
CA ASN A 151 -0.81 -0.12 -9.70
C ASN A 151 0.52 -0.28 -8.91
N GLY A 152 1.63 -0.41 -9.62
CA GLY A 152 2.94 -0.74 -9.04
C GLY A 152 3.48 0.25 -7.98
N LYS A 153 2.96 1.48 -7.93
CA LYS A 153 3.44 2.49 -6.97
C LYS A 153 2.87 2.24 -5.57
N VAL A 154 1.58 1.96 -5.46
CA VAL A 154 0.99 1.60 -4.17
C VAL A 154 1.40 0.18 -3.73
N GLU A 155 1.59 -0.75 -4.67
CA GLU A 155 2.16 -2.06 -4.36
C GLU A 155 3.58 -1.94 -3.76
N ARG A 156 4.43 -1.11 -4.36
CA ARG A 156 5.77 -0.81 -3.83
C ARG A 156 5.69 -0.13 -2.48
N PHE A 157 4.73 0.76 -2.28
CA PHE A 157 4.48 1.38 -0.98
C PHE A 157 4.13 0.33 0.07
N HIS A 158 3.19 -0.59 -0.21
CA HIS A 158 2.84 -1.69 0.69
C HIS A 158 4.03 -2.61 1.00
N GLN A 159 4.89 -2.91 0.02
CA GLN A 159 6.12 -3.67 0.25
C GLN A 159 7.07 -2.94 1.22
N THR A 160 7.21 -1.62 1.07
CA THR A 160 8.02 -0.79 1.96
C THR A 160 7.42 -0.75 3.36
N MET A 161 6.11 -0.52 3.46
CA MET A 161 5.37 -0.50 4.72
C MET A 161 5.47 -1.85 5.44
N ALA A 162 5.34 -2.96 4.72
CA ALA A 162 5.51 -4.30 5.29
C ALA A 162 6.92 -4.50 5.86
N LYS A 163 7.94 -4.12 5.10
CA LYS A 163 9.36 -4.32 5.46
C LYS A 163 9.80 -3.41 6.62
N GLU A 164 9.38 -2.16 6.62
CA GLU A 164 9.91 -1.15 7.55
C GLU A 164 9.03 -0.93 8.77
N TRP A 165 7.69 -1.01 8.61
CA TRP A 165 6.77 -0.85 9.72
C TRP A 165 6.25 -2.20 10.23
N ALA A 166 5.56 -3.01 9.40
CA ALA A 166 4.82 -4.15 9.94
C ALA A 166 5.70 -5.26 10.50
N TYR A 167 6.86 -5.49 9.87
CA TYR A 167 7.80 -6.57 10.20
C TYR A 167 9.24 -6.10 10.46
N GLY A 168 9.50 -4.79 10.35
CA GLY A 168 10.84 -4.22 10.55
C GLY A 168 11.27 -4.12 12.01
N LEU A 169 10.32 -4.13 12.92
CA LEU A 169 10.53 -4.03 14.37
C LEU A 169 9.83 -5.15 15.11
N ALA A 170 10.38 -5.49 16.28
CA ALA A 170 9.77 -6.45 17.20
C ALA A 170 8.70 -5.78 18.05
N TYR A 171 7.45 -5.90 17.64
CA TYR A 171 6.31 -5.37 18.41
C TYR A 171 5.80 -6.37 19.45
N ARG A 172 5.38 -5.87 20.60
CA ARG A 172 4.80 -6.69 21.68
C ARG A 172 3.41 -7.23 21.33
N SER A 173 2.65 -6.49 20.53
CA SER A 173 1.32 -6.86 20.04
C SER A 173 0.99 -6.10 18.75
N HIS A 174 -0.08 -6.51 18.05
CA HIS A 174 -0.57 -5.75 16.89
C HIS A 174 -0.99 -4.33 17.27
N ARG A 175 -1.53 -4.09 18.47
CA ARG A 175 -1.87 -2.73 18.95
C ARG A 175 -0.63 -1.86 19.06
N HIS A 176 0.47 -2.37 19.60
CA HIS A 176 1.74 -1.64 19.65
C HIS A 176 2.28 -1.34 18.24
N ARG A 177 2.20 -2.32 17.33
CA ARG A 177 2.53 -2.09 15.90
C ARG A 177 1.68 -0.97 15.30
N ASN A 178 0.36 -1.01 15.52
CA ASN A 178 -0.58 -0.05 14.95
C ASN A 178 -0.36 1.38 15.48
N GLN A 179 0.00 1.52 16.75
CA GLN A 179 0.38 2.82 17.35
C GLN A 179 1.63 3.44 16.70
N ALA A 180 2.53 2.64 16.16
CA ALA A 180 3.73 3.13 15.48
C ALA A 180 3.47 3.59 14.02
N LEU A 181 2.30 3.28 13.44
CA LEU A 181 2.00 3.60 12.03
C LEU A 181 2.02 5.11 11.73
N PRO A 182 1.39 5.99 12.50
CA PRO A 182 1.41 7.43 12.21
C PRO A 182 2.83 8.00 12.18
N HIS A 183 3.67 7.57 13.12
CA HIS A 183 5.05 8.02 13.20
C HIS A 183 5.90 7.52 12.02
N TRP A 184 5.73 6.26 11.63
CA TRP A 184 6.39 5.71 10.45
C TRP A 184 5.91 6.42 9.17
N LEU A 185 4.61 6.68 9.02
CA LEU A 185 4.05 7.35 7.86
C LEU A 185 4.55 8.79 7.74
N GLU A 186 4.66 9.52 8.84
CA GLU A 186 5.25 10.85 8.87
C GLU A 186 6.72 10.80 8.41
N HIS A 187 7.52 9.88 8.96
CA HIS A 187 8.90 9.66 8.52
C HIS A 187 8.97 9.32 7.02
N TYR A 188 8.09 8.42 6.53
CA TYR A 188 8.00 8.07 5.11
C TYR A 188 7.79 9.29 4.24
N ASN A 189 6.85 10.15 4.60
CA ASN A 189 6.45 11.31 3.82
C ASN A 189 7.48 12.46 3.90
N THR A 190 8.12 12.67 5.05
CA THR A 190 8.89 13.90 5.31
C THR A 190 10.40 13.70 5.35
N ALA A 191 10.88 12.52 5.67
CA ALA A 191 12.31 12.28 5.91
C ALA A 191 12.91 11.11 5.14
N ARG A 192 12.12 10.08 4.79
CA ARG A 192 12.63 8.88 4.14
C ARG A 192 13.15 9.16 2.72
N PRO A 193 14.43 8.82 2.40
CA PRO A 193 14.96 8.96 1.05
C PRO A 193 14.30 8.00 0.06
N HIS A 194 13.88 8.51 -1.10
CA HIS A 194 13.31 7.70 -2.18
C HIS A 194 14.23 7.70 -3.40
N SER A 195 14.63 6.52 -3.86
CA SER A 195 15.50 6.38 -5.04
C SER A 195 14.87 6.98 -6.31
N SER A 196 13.55 6.79 -6.49
CA SER A 196 12.83 7.38 -7.63
C SER A 196 12.68 8.91 -7.55
N LEU A 197 13.00 9.52 -6.41
CA LEU A 197 12.95 10.96 -6.19
C LEU A 197 14.36 11.58 -6.03
N GLY A 198 15.39 10.86 -6.50
CA GLY A 198 16.78 11.32 -6.35
C GLY A 198 17.24 11.41 -4.90
N GLY A 199 16.77 10.50 -4.05
CA GLY A 199 17.10 10.46 -2.62
C GLY A 199 16.33 11.46 -1.74
N ARG A 200 15.36 12.19 -2.30
CA ARG A 200 14.54 13.14 -1.54
C ARG A 200 13.29 12.49 -0.96
N ALA A 201 12.73 13.09 0.08
CA ALA A 201 11.46 12.66 0.66
C ALA A 201 10.25 13.08 -0.19
N PRO A 202 9.12 12.36 -0.14
CA PRO A 202 7.90 12.66 -0.88
C PRO A 202 7.42 14.11 -0.78
N ILE A 203 7.43 14.68 0.42
CA ILE A 203 6.98 16.05 0.66
C ILE A 203 7.75 17.10 -0.16
N SER A 204 9.01 16.83 -0.51
CA SER A 204 9.83 17.76 -1.29
C SER A 204 9.32 17.98 -2.72
N ARG A 205 8.45 17.11 -3.24
CA ARG A 205 7.86 17.23 -4.57
C ARG A 205 6.44 17.81 -4.56
N VAL A 206 5.89 18.05 -3.38
CA VAL A 206 4.51 18.59 -3.26
C VAL A 206 4.47 20.05 -3.66
N HIS A 207 5.50 20.82 -3.34
CA HIS A 207 5.56 22.27 -3.60
C HIS A 207 6.01 22.64 -5.03
N ASN A 208 6.41 21.68 -5.84
CA ASN A 208 6.67 21.90 -7.26
C ASN A 208 5.33 21.82 -8.03
N VAL A 209 4.48 22.80 -7.80
CA VAL A 209 3.19 22.91 -8.49
C VAL A 209 3.48 23.18 -9.95
N CYS A 210 2.93 22.32 -10.82
CA CYS A 210 2.79 22.64 -12.23
C CYS A 210 1.87 23.86 -12.32
N GLY A 211 2.45 25.03 -12.55
CA GLY A 211 1.71 26.28 -12.77
C GLY A 211 0.95 26.23 -14.09
#